data_fd6ded85a9196b8fe7bbb43512fc4a0d
#
_entry.id   fd6ded85a9196b8fe7bbb43512fc4a0d
#
_cell.length_a   1.000
_cell.length_b   1.000
_cell.length_c   1.000
_cell.angle_alpha   90.00
_cell.angle_beta   90.00
_cell.angle_gamma   90.00
#
_symmetry.space_group_name_H-M   'P 1'
#
loop_
_entity.id
_entity.type
_entity.pdbx_description
1 polymer ?
#
loop_
_entity_poly.entity_id
_entity_poly.type
_entity_poly.pdbx_seq_one_letter_code
_entity_poly.pdbx_strand_id
1 'polypeptide(L)'
;SDKKPFSLKTLSAADLKAKKAKVSIMGMGKDNDWALLAPWEDTSYMRDVLTMQLARGGHSFAPHMKYCEVFVDGYYYGVYIMSERATKGKTRLNLDDPTADDLTGDFHVEIDRKDEEHYYVSKHHPVSASGVEYTDRTVAYQYKEPEYDDFADLPAGTQDAIDNAIATMEDAFASADYTGENGY
;
A
#
# COMPACT_ATOMS: atom_id res chain seq x y z
N SER A 1 -12.32 -18.47 -3.81
CA SER A 1 -11.12 -19.14 -4.33
C SER A 1 -10.71 -20.25 -3.38
N ASP A 2 -10.45 -21.45 -3.90
CA ASP A 2 -10.00 -22.60 -3.09
C ASP A 2 -8.55 -22.41 -2.62
N LYS A 3 -7.78 -21.57 -3.30
CA LYS A 3 -6.42 -21.22 -2.96
C LYS A 3 -6.39 -19.84 -2.28
N LYS A 4 -6.14 -19.83 -0.97
CA LYS A 4 -6.18 -18.61 -0.16
C LYS A 4 -4.80 -17.95 -0.06
N PRO A 5 -4.71 -16.62 -0.13
CA PRO A 5 -3.49 -15.90 0.23
C PRO A 5 -3.27 -15.93 1.75
N PHE A 6 -2.03 -15.69 2.17
CA PHE A 6 -1.66 -15.60 3.58
C PHE A 6 -0.88 -14.32 3.88
N SER A 7 -1.17 -13.71 5.03
CA SER A 7 -0.28 -12.74 5.65
C SER A 7 0.65 -13.47 6.60
N LEU A 8 1.95 -13.15 6.52
CA LEU A 8 2.97 -13.79 7.35
C LEU A 8 3.64 -12.73 8.22
N LYS A 9 3.84 -13.08 9.48
CA LYS A 9 4.65 -12.28 10.41
C LYS A 9 5.77 -13.13 10.97
N THR A 10 7.01 -12.66 10.85
CA THR A 10 8.18 -13.36 11.39
C THR A 10 8.42 -12.96 12.83
N LEU A 11 8.69 -13.95 13.66
CA LEU A 11 8.88 -13.84 15.10
C LEU A 11 10.30 -14.29 15.50
N SER A 12 10.77 -13.80 16.65
CA SER A 12 12.10 -14.12 17.17
C SER A 12 12.23 -15.52 17.77
N ALA A 13 11.11 -16.21 18.00
CA ALA A 13 11.03 -17.56 18.51
C ALA A 13 9.73 -18.24 18.03
N ALA A 14 9.66 -19.57 18.15
CA ALA A 14 8.49 -20.39 17.82
C ALA A 14 7.37 -20.25 18.89
N ASP A 15 7.05 -19.01 19.25
CA ASP A 15 5.98 -18.65 20.18
C ASP A 15 5.21 -17.47 19.60
N LEU A 16 3.89 -17.57 19.51
CA LEU A 16 3.01 -16.50 18.97
C LEU A 16 3.08 -15.20 19.79
N LYS A 17 3.56 -15.25 21.04
CA LYS A 17 3.82 -14.08 21.90
C LYS A 17 5.22 -13.52 21.76
N ALA A 18 6.11 -14.17 21.00
CA ALA A 18 7.44 -13.69 20.76
C ALA A 18 7.44 -12.35 20.02
N LYS A 19 8.51 -11.57 20.22
CA LYS A 19 8.70 -10.30 19.52
C LYS A 19 8.79 -10.52 18.00
N LYS A 20 8.28 -9.58 17.24
CA LYS A 20 8.48 -9.54 15.79
C LYS A 20 9.98 -9.47 15.48
N ALA A 21 10.42 -10.20 14.47
CA ALA A 21 11.80 -10.22 14.02
C ALA A 21 11.88 -9.86 12.54
N LYS A 22 12.65 -8.81 12.22
CA LYS A 22 12.90 -8.44 10.83
C LYS A 22 13.93 -9.40 10.22
N VAL A 23 13.51 -10.19 9.26
CA VAL A 23 14.32 -11.14 8.51
C VAL A 23 14.30 -10.85 7.02
N SER A 24 15.35 -11.26 6.31
CA SER A 24 15.34 -11.26 4.84
C SER A 24 14.83 -12.61 4.37
N ILE A 25 13.77 -12.63 3.58
CA ILE A 25 13.24 -13.84 2.95
C ILE A 25 13.65 -13.82 1.48
N MET A 26 14.24 -14.90 0.98
CA MET A 26 14.65 -15.08 -0.43
C MET A 26 15.53 -13.92 -0.97
N GLY A 27 16.32 -13.27 -0.09
CA GLY A 27 17.19 -12.15 -0.46
C GLY A 27 16.47 -10.81 -0.68
N MET A 28 15.18 -10.71 -0.33
CA MET A 28 14.43 -9.46 -0.29
C MET A 28 14.79 -8.65 0.97
N GLY A 29 14.40 -7.39 1.03
CA GLY A 29 14.71 -6.49 2.14
C GLY A 29 14.20 -7.00 3.49
N LYS A 30 14.93 -6.71 4.58
CA LYS A 30 14.57 -7.19 5.91
C LYS A 30 13.29 -6.53 6.43
N ASP A 31 12.29 -7.34 6.72
CA ASP A 31 11.09 -6.94 7.43
C ASP A 31 10.49 -8.10 8.21
N ASN A 32 9.47 -7.84 9.02
CA ASN A 32 8.72 -8.87 9.73
C ASN A 32 7.34 -9.12 9.08
N ASP A 33 6.95 -8.33 8.09
CA ASP A 33 5.64 -8.41 7.45
C ASP A 33 5.76 -8.82 5.98
N TRP A 34 5.07 -9.89 5.59
CA TRP A 34 5.17 -10.54 4.29
C TRP A 34 3.80 -11.01 3.83
N ALA A 35 3.64 -11.19 2.53
CA ALA A 35 2.45 -11.79 1.95
C ALA A 35 2.81 -13.00 1.08
N LEU A 36 1.99 -14.04 1.16
CA LEU A 36 1.93 -15.11 0.18
C LEU A 36 0.70 -14.90 -0.69
N LEU A 37 0.91 -14.41 -1.90
CA LEU A 37 -0.15 -14.18 -2.86
C LEU A 37 -0.50 -15.47 -3.57
N ALA A 38 -1.79 -15.69 -3.78
CA ALA A 38 -2.35 -16.85 -4.45
C ALA A 38 -3.13 -16.40 -5.70
N PRO A 39 -2.48 -16.07 -6.82
CA PRO A 39 -3.14 -15.53 -8.00
C PRO A 39 -3.97 -16.58 -8.70
N TRP A 40 -5.16 -16.87 -8.17
CA TRP A 40 -6.07 -17.92 -8.65
C TRP A 40 -6.61 -17.64 -10.05
N GLU A 41 -6.92 -16.37 -10.34
CA GLU A 41 -7.50 -15.95 -11.62
C GLU A 41 -6.47 -15.68 -12.71
N ASP A 42 -5.21 -15.49 -12.31
CA ASP A 42 -4.10 -15.34 -13.26
C ASP A 42 -3.44 -16.69 -13.56
N THR A 43 -3.93 -17.36 -14.59
CA THR A 43 -3.39 -18.65 -15.04
C THR A 43 -1.93 -18.59 -15.49
N SER A 44 -1.41 -17.40 -15.80
CA SER A 44 0.00 -17.21 -16.15
C SER A 44 0.90 -17.10 -14.92
N TYR A 45 0.38 -16.73 -13.75
CA TYR A 45 1.13 -16.39 -12.54
C TYR A 45 2.13 -15.24 -12.70
N MET A 46 2.08 -14.51 -13.82
CA MET A 46 3.12 -13.54 -14.18
C MET A 46 2.70 -12.09 -13.97
N ARG A 47 1.40 -11.78 -13.98
CA ARG A 47 0.92 -10.38 -14.04
C ARG A 47 1.42 -9.55 -12.88
N ASP A 48 1.23 -10.01 -11.65
CA ASP A 48 1.65 -9.27 -10.44
C ASP A 48 3.18 -9.09 -10.41
N VAL A 49 3.92 -10.18 -10.65
CA VAL A 49 5.39 -10.16 -10.63
C VAL A 49 5.95 -9.22 -11.69
N LEU A 50 5.43 -9.30 -12.91
CA LEU A 50 5.88 -8.45 -14.03
C LEU A 50 5.53 -6.98 -13.77
N THR A 51 4.32 -6.70 -13.32
CA THR A 51 3.88 -5.33 -13.01
C THR A 51 4.77 -4.70 -11.96
N MET A 52 5.04 -5.39 -10.85
CA MET A 52 5.91 -4.86 -9.79
C MET A 52 7.37 -4.76 -10.24
N GLN A 53 7.84 -5.66 -11.10
CA GLN A 53 9.17 -5.56 -11.67
C GLN A 53 9.33 -4.34 -12.57
N LEU A 54 8.33 -4.02 -13.38
CA LEU A 54 8.32 -2.82 -14.23
C LEU A 54 8.21 -1.55 -13.38
N ALA A 55 7.31 -1.55 -12.37
CA ALA A 55 7.10 -0.43 -11.48
C ALA A 55 8.38 -0.01 -10.73
N ARG A 56 9.25 -0.94 -10.34
CA ARG A 56 10.53 -0.61 -9.69
C ARG A 56 11.47 0.26 -10.52
N GLY A 57 11.28 0.32 -11.83
CA GLY A 57 12.05 1.20 -12.71
C GLY A 57 11.65 2.68 -12.65
N GLY A 58 10.47 2.99 -12.12
CA GLY A 58 9.91 4.34 -12.15
C GLY A 58 9.37 4.86 -10.81
N HIS A 59 9.34 4.03 -9.75
CA HIS A 59 8.78 4.40 -8.45
C HIS A 59 9.81 4.26 -7.32
N SER A 60 9.61 5.04 -6.25
CA SER A 60 10.45 4.99 -5.04
C SER A 60 10.38 3.64 -4.34
N PHE A 61 9.22 2.98 -4.38
CA PHE A 61 9.04 1.63 -3.87
C PHE A 61 8.03 0.87 -4.74
N ALA A 62 8.38 -0.37 -5.07
CA ALA A 62 7.45 -1.39 -5.53
C ALA A 62 7.90 -2.74 -4.94
N PRO A 63 6.97 -3.57 -4.43
CA PRO A 63 7.28 -4.82 -3.76
C PRO A 63 8.15 -5.75 -4.60
N HIS A 64 9.18 -6.33 -4.00
CA HIS A 64 9.83 -7.49 -4.60
C HIS A 64 8.93 -8.70 -4.44
N MET A 65 8.84 -9.47 -5.51
CA MET A 65 8.03 -10.68 -5.57
C MET A 65 8.86 -11.85 -6.08
N LYS A 66 8.71 -13.00 -5.45
CA LYS A 66 9.42 -14.23 -5.83
C LYS A 66 8.51 -15.44 -5.72
N TYR A 67 8.59 -16.32 -6.71
CA TYR A 67 7.86 -17.57 -6.66
C TYR A 67 8.42 -18.51 -5.61
N CYS A 68 7.53 -19.21 -4.90
CA CYS A 68 7.89 -20.24 -3.94
C CYS A 68 6.85 -21.37 -3.93
N GLU A 69 7.27 -22.54 -3.55
CA GLU A 69 6.38 -23.63 -3.21
C GLU A 69 6.10 -23.59 -1.70
N VAL A 70 4.83 -23.79 -1.34
CA VAL A 70 4.37 -23.71 0.05
C VAL A 70 3.97 -25.07 0.56
N PHE A 71 4.54 -25.45 1.70
CA PHE A 71 4.17 -26.60 2.49
C PHE A 71 3.74 -26.14 3.89
N VAL A 72 2.60 -26.62 4.35
CA VAL A 72 2.10 -26.35 5.71
C VAL A 72 1.85 -27.71 6.37
N ASP A 73 2.50 -27.96 7.50
CA ASP A 73 2.42 -29.23 8.24
C ASP A 73 2.70 -30.47 7.35
N GLY A 74 3.61 -30.32 6.37
CA GLY A 74 3.96 -31.36 5.43
C GLY A 74 3.04 -31.53 4.24
N TYR A 75 1.92 -30.80 4.16
CA TYR A 75 1.01 -30.79 3.02
C TYR A 75 1.42 -29.74 2.00
N TYR A 76 1.45 -30.12 0.74
CA TYR A 76 1.75 -29.24 -0.38
C TYR A 76 0.57 -28.37 -0.75
N TYR A 77 0.74 -27.06 -0.67
CA TYR A 77 -0.27 -26.04 -1.01
C TYR A 77 -0.11 -25.46 -2.42
N GLY A 78 0.98 -25.81 -3.10
CA GLY A 78 1.24 -25.37 -4.47
C GLY A 78 2.18 -24.17 -4.54
N VAL A 79 2.26 -23.57 -5.74
CA VAL A 79 3.10 -22.41 -6.02
C VAL A 79 2.41 -21.14 -5.56
N TYR A 80 3.12 -20.31 -4.82
CA TYR A 80 2.70 -18.98 -4.36
C TYR A 80 3.71 -17.93 -4.82
N ILE A 81 3.33 -16.66 -4.66
CA ILE A 81 4.24 -15.54 -4.81
C ILE A 81 4.49 -14.96 -3.41
N MET A 82 5.75 -15.10 -2.93
CA MET A 82 6.22 -14.41 -1.74
C MET A 82 6.43 -12.94 -2.11
N SER A 83 5.76 -12.04 -1.41
CA SER A 83 5.79 -10.60 -1.66
C SER A 83 6.17 -9.82 -0.41
N GLU A 84 6.92 -8.76 -0.63
CA GLU A 84 7.04 -7.66 0.31
C GLU A 84 5.68 -6.98 0.49
N ARG A 85 5.45 -6.36 1.66
CA ARG A 85 4.30 -5.49 1.90
C ARG A 85 4.73 -4.04 1.92
N ALA A 86 3.83 -3.13 1.55
CA ALA A 86 4.03 -1.69 1.66
C ALA A 86 3.89 -1.28 3.15
N THR A 87 4.97 -1.41 3.89
CA THR A 87 5.07 -1.03 5.30
C THR A 87 6.18 -0.01 5.46
N LYS A 88 6.05 0.89 6.43
CA LYS A 88 7.08 1.88 6.72
C LYS A 88 8.38 1.24 7.19
N GLY A 89 9.49 1.61 6.59
CA GLY A 89 10.81 1.11 6.95
C GLY A 89 11.86 1.31 5.87
N LYS A 90 13.12 1.32 6.26
CA LYS A 90 14.27 1.61 5.39
C LYS A 90 14.39 0.71 4.15
N THR A 91 13.82 -0.48 4.18
CA THR A 91 13.86 -1.44 3.06
C THR A 91 12.51 -1.61 2.38
N ARG A 92 11.55 -0.77 2.72
CA ARG A 92 10.19 -0.70 2.19
C ARG A 92 9.87 0.74 1.82
N LEU A 93 8.76 1.28 2.32
CA LEU A 93 8.46 2.70 2.25
C LEU A 93 9.35 3.45 3.25
N ASN A 94 10.40 4.08 2.76
CA ASN A 94 11.28 4.90 3.59
C ASN A 94 10.71 6.32 3.64
N LEU A 95 9.74 6.50 4.52
CA LEU A 95 8.97 7.74 4.68
C LEU A 95 9.55 8.57 5.82
N ASP A 96 9.69 9.87 5.58
CA ASP A 96 10.06 10.85 6.60
C ASP A 96 8.80 11.27 7.39
N ASP A 97 8.93 11.30 8.71
CA ASP A 97 7.82 11.69 9.59
C ASP A 97 7.47 13.17 9.44
N PRO A 98 6.19 13.56 9.58
CA PRO A 98 5.78 14.95 9.68
C PRO A 98 6.51 15.68 10.82
N THR A 99 6.89 16.94 10.58
CA THR A 99 7.57 17.81 11.55
C THR A 99 6.84 19.13 11.67
N ALA A 100 7.24 19.96 12.65
CA ALA A 100 6.66 21.30 12.79
C ALA A 100 6.97 22.22 11.59
N ASP A 101 8.05 21.95 10.87
CA ASP A 101 8.46 22.72 9.69
C ASP A 101 7.92 22.13 8.39
N ASP A 102 7.54 20.86 8.41
CA ASP A 102 6.89 20.14 7.30
C ASP A 102 5.77 19.24 7.86
N LEU A 103 4.57 19.80 7.91
CA LEU A 103 3.40 19.11 8.46
C LEU A 103 2.93 17.93 7.60
N THR A 104 3.29 17.93 6.33
CA THR A 104 2.90 16.81 5.44
C THR A 104 3.85 15.63 5.62
N GLY A 105 5.16 15.88 5.69
CA GLY A 105 6.15 14.81 5.61
C GLY A 105 5.94 13.93 4.37
N ASP A 106 6.35 12.67 4.49
CA ASP A 106 5.93 11.63 3.55
C ASP A 106 4.73 10.87 4.12
N PHE A 107 3.77 10.54 3.27
CA PHE A 107 2.59 9.79 3.69
C PHE A 107 2.22 8.66 2.73
N HIS A 108 1.51 7.66 3.25
CA HIS A 108 0.95 6.57 2.47
C HIS A 108 -0.54 6.45 2.76
N VAL A 109 -1.33 6.49 1.70
CA VAL A 109 -2.79 6.27 1.74
C VAL A 109 -3.17 5.18 0.75
N GLU A 110 -4.23 4.46 1.03
CA GLU A 110 -4.79 3.44 0.14
C GLU A 110 -6.21 3.79 -0.27
N ILE A 111 -6.54 3.62 -1.54
CA ILE A 111 -7.91 3.61 -2.03
C ILE A 111 -8.42 2.17 -1.87
N ASP A 112 -9.20 1.92 -0.82
CA ASP A 112 -9.75 0.61 -0.52
C ASP A 112 -11.22 0.73 -0.13
N ARG A 113 -11.83 -0.40 0.26
CA ARG A 113 -13.20 -0.44 0.74
C ARG A 113 -13.33 0.43 1.98
N LYS A 114 -14.47 1.11 2.07
CA LYS A 114 -14.81 1.97 3.20
C LYS A 114 -15.28 1.12 4.39
N ASP A 115 -14.36 0.38 4.99
CA ASP A 115 -14.67 -0.54 6.09
C ASP A 115 -14.48 0.09 7.48
N GLU A 116 -13.75 1.25 7.57
CA GLU A 116 -13.39 1.93 8.81
C GLU A 116 -13.78 3.41 8.77
N GLU A 117 -13.88 4.04 9.93
CA GLU A 117 -14.34 5.43 10.05
C GLU A 117 -13.23 6.46 9.76
N HIS A 118 -11.99 6.02 9.49
CA HIS A 118 -10.77 6.84 9.48
C HIS A 118 -10.17 6.98 8.08
N TYR A 119 -10.75 7.88 7.29
CA TYR A 119 -10.31 8.14 5.91
C TYR A 119 -10.63 9.57 5.47
N TYR A 120 -9.86 10.07 4.53
CA TYR A 120 -10.22 11.25 3.76
C TYR A 120 -11.21 10.87 2.66
N VAL A 121 -12.29 11.61 2.52
CA VAL A 121 -13.26 11.42 1.43
C VAL A 121 -13.05 12.47 0.38
N SER A 122 -12.77 12.00 -0.86
CA SER A 122 -12.65 12.88 -2.01
C SER A 122 -13.92 13.69 -2.26
N LYS A 123 -13.75 14.94 -2.67
CA LYS A 123 -14.83 15.77 -3.21
C LYS A 123 -15.17 15.42 -4.66
N HIS A 124 -14.28 14.69 -5.35
CA HIS A 124 -14.48 14.26 -6.72
C HIS A 124 -15.16 12.89 -6.75
N HIS A 125 -16.01 12.68 -7.72
CA HIS A 125 -16.66 11.40 -7.96
C HIS A 125 -15.94 10.63 -9.08
N PRO A 126 -15.95 9.29 -9.05
CA PRO A 126 -15.39 8.49 -10.14
C PRO A 126 -16.08 8.81 -11.46
N VAL A 127 -15.30 8.91 -12.53
CA VAL A 127 -15.79 9.15 -13.89
C VAL A 127 -15.45 7.94 -14.77
N SER A 128 -16.41 7.47 -15.55
CA SER A 128 -16.18 6.39 -16.50
C SER A 128 -15.31 6.86 -17.69
N ALA A 129 -14.72 5.91 -18.42
CA ALA A 129 -14.00 6.20 -19.66
C ALA A 129 -14.84 6.92 -20.74
N SER A 130 -16.18 6.84 -20.64
CA SER A 130 -17.13 7.57 -21.51
C SER A 130 -17.53 8.94 -20.97
N GLY A 131 -16.93 9.41 -19.86
CA GLY A 131 -17.22 10.71 -19.26
C GLY A 131 -18.47 10.76 -18.36
N VAL A 132 -19.02 9.60 -17.98
CA VAL A 132 -20.17 9.55 -17.04
C VAL A 132 -19.65 9.62 -15.61
N GLU A 133 -20.07 10.62 -14.86
CA GLU A 133 -19.77 10.78 -13.45
C GLU A 133 -20.73 9.94 -12.58
N TYR A 134 -20.17 9.20 -11.61
CA TYR A 134 -20.94 8.37 -10.67
C TYR A 134 -21.12 9.11 -9.34
N THR A 135 -22.08 10.01 -9.27
CA THR A 135 -22.35 10.85 -8.09
C THR A 135 -22.85 10.08 -6.86
N ASP A 136 -23.22 8.82 -7.02
CA ASP A 136 -23.60 7.89 -5.96
C ASP A 136 -22.40 7.14 -5.35
N ARG A 137 -21.20 7.37 -5.87
CA ARG A 137 -19.95 6.74 -5.41
C ARG A 137 -18.97 7.79 -4.90
N THR A 138 -18.21 7.42 -3.89
CA THR A 138 -17.14 8.24 -3.33
C THR A 138 -15.82 7.49 -3.41
N VAL A 139 -14.72 8.23 -3.56
CA VAL A 139 -13.37 7.71 -3.37
C VAL A 139 -12.96 8.03 -1.93
N ALA A 140 -12.52 7.02 -1.20
CA ALA A 140 -12.03 7.18 0.17
C ALA A 140 -10.56 6.75 0.23
N TYR A 141 -9.74 7.59 0.85
CA TYR A 141 -8.32 7.36 1.07
C TYR A 141 -8.11 7.01 2.53
N GLN A 142 -7.80 5.75 2.81
CA GLN A 142 -7.46 5.28 4.15
C GLN A 142 -6.03 5.68 4.49
N TYR A 143 -5.82 6.24 5.68
CA TYR A 143 -4.49 6.54 6.19
C TYR A 143 -3.77 5.23 6.59
N LYS A 144 -2.55 5.05 6.10
CA LYS A 144 -1.70 3.90 6.40
C LYS A 144 -0.37 4.27 7.04
N GLU A 145 0.15 5.45 6.69
CA GLU A 145 1.33 6.06 7.30
C GLU A 145 1.22 7.60 7.14
N PRO A 146 1.06 8.35 8.19
CA PRO A 146 0.73 7.87 9.55
C PRO A 146 -0.61 7.13 9.59
N GLU A 147 -0.79 6.18 10.53
CA GLU A 147 -2.11 5.64 10.83
C GLU A 147 -2.97 6.73 11.50
N TYR A 148 -4.30 6.60 11.42
CA TYR A 148 -5.20 7.64 11.96
C TYR A 148 -4.94 7.96 13.44
N ASP A 149 -4.70 6.94 14.25
CA ASP A 149 -4.47 7.11 15.69
C ASP A 149 -3.15 7.83 15.99
N ASP A 150 -2.18 7.81 15.07
CA ASP A 150 -0.89 8.49 15.23
C ASP A 150 -1.02 10.02 15.16
N PHE A 151 -2.08 10.56 14.51
CA PHE A 151 -2.27 12.00 14.38
C PHE A 151 -2.33 12.73 15.73
N ALA A 152 -2.74 12.04 16.79
CA ALA A 152 -2.76 12.62 18.13
C ALA A 152 -1.35 12.95 18.68
N ASP A 153 -0.34 12.24 18.23
CA ASP A 153 1.06 12.35 18.68
C ASP A 153 1.92 13.17 17.69
N LEU A 154 1.36 13.54 16.54
CA LEU A 154 2.04 14.32 15.50
C LEU A 154 1.80 15.83 15.67
N PRO A 155 2.58 16.71 14.98
CA PRO A 155 2.36 18.13 15.01
C PRO A 155 0.92 18.52 14.66
N ALA A 156 0.35 19.47 15.37
CA ALA A 156 -1.02 19.95 15.12
C ALA A 156 -1.16 20.45 13.67
N GLY A 157 -2.22 19.99 12.97
CA GLY A 157 -2.46 20.34 11.56
C GLY A 157 -1.88 19.34 10.55
N THR A 158 -1.18 18.29 10.99
CA THR A 158 -0.64 17.24 10.09
C THR A 158 -1.75 16.58 9.26
N GLN A 159 -2.86 16.19 9.86
CA GLN A 159 -3.97 15.58 9.12
C GLN A 159 -4.50 16.54 8.04
N ASP A 160 -4.77 17.80 8.39
CA ASP A 160 -5.24 18.80 7.44
C ASP A 160 -4.25 19.04 6.30
N ALA A 161 -2.95 18.98 6.59
CA ALA A 161 -1.91 19.14 5.57
C ALA A 161 -1.90 17.97 4.57
N ILE A 162 -2.03 16.74 5.06
CA ILE A 162 -2.14 15.54 4.22
C ILE A 162 -3.43 15.57 3.40
N ASP A 163 -4.57 15.91 4.01
CA ASP A 163 -5.86 16.02 3.32
C ASP A 163 -5.80 17.06 2.19
N ASN A 164 -5.18 18.21 2.46
CA ASN A 164 -4.97 19.25 1.45
C ASN A 164 -4.03 18.79 0.32
N ALA A 165 -3.00 18.00 0.62
CA ALA A 165 -2.11 17.44 -0.41
C ALA A 165 -2.87 16.46 -1.32
N ILE A 166 -3.71 15.58 -0.74
CA ILE A 166 -4.57 14.67 -1.51
C ILE A 166 -5.56 15.48 -2.38
N ALA A 167 -6.24 16.47 -1.78
CA ALA A 167 -7.20 17.30 -2.51
C ALA A 167 -6.54 18.06 -3.67
N THR A 168 -5.33 18.58 -3.48
CA THR A 168 -4.56 19.28 -4.51
C THR A 168 -4.19 18.35 -5.67
N MET A 169 -3.76 17.12 -5.34
CA MET A 169 -3.48 16.09 -6.35
C MET A 169 -4.74 15.74 -7.16
N GLU A 170 -5.87 15.52 -6.49
CA GLU A 170 -7.13 15.21 -7.16
C GLU A 170 -7.63 16.36 -8.03
N ASP A 171 -7.50 17.61 -7.56
CA ASP A 171 -7.85 18.80 -8.35
C ASP A 171 -6.99 18.90 -9.62
N ALA A 172 -5.69 18.58 -9.53
CA ALA A 172 -4.82 18.51 -10.69
C ALA A 172 -5.30 17.45 -11.70
N PHE A 173 -5.62 16.23 -11.24
CA PHE A 173 -6.15 15.17 -12.11
C PHE A 173 -7.52 15.50 -12.71
N ALA A 174 -8.38 16.21 -11.99
CA ALA A 174 -9.69 16.64 -12.48
C ALA A 174 -9.61 17.87 -13.39
N SER A 175 -8.48 18.57 -13.41
CA SER A 175 -8.26 19.75 -14.24
C SER A 175 -8.28 19.40 -15.73
N ALA A 176 -8.83 20.31 -16.55
CA ALA A 176 -8.70 20.24 -18.00
C ALA A 176 -7.29 20.65 -18.49
N ASP A 177 -6.51 21.30 -17.65
CA ASP A 177 -5.14 21.77 -17.92
C ASP A 177 -4.09 20.81 -17.37
N TYR A 178 -4.08 19.58 -17.88
CA TYR A 178 -3.13 18.54 -17.45
C TYR A 178 -1.71 18.74 -17.98
N THR A 179 -1.48 19.71 -18.87
CA THR A 179 -0.16 20.05 -19.42
C THR A 179 0.37 21.39 -18.92
N GLY A 180 -0.40 22.13 -18.12
CA GLY A 180 -0.03 23.43 -17.56
C GLY A 180 0.84 23.33 -16.32
N GLU A 181 1.20 24.50 -15.76
CA GLU A 181 2.05 24.61 -14.58
C GLU A 181 1.46 23.91 -13.32
N ASN A 182 0.11 23.83 -13.25
CA ASN A 182 -0.62 23.13 -12.19
C ASN A 182 -1.23 21.80 -12.66
N GLY A 183 -0.79 21.30 -13.79
CA GLY A 183 -1.17 19.98 -14.30
C GLY A 183 -0.34 18.84 -13.68
N TYR A 184 -0.52 17.62 -14.17
CA TYR A 184 0.21 16.44 -13.71
C TYR A 184 1.08 15.82 -14.80
#